data_200b39ad5903f1ec8b0c56cf43105fa3
#
_entry.id   200b39ad5903f1ec8b0c56cf43105fa3
#
_cell.length_a   1.000
_cell.length_b   1.000
_cell.length_c   1.000
_cell.angle_alpha   90.00
_cell.angle_beta   90.00
_cell.angle_gamma   90.00
#
_symmetry.space_group_name_H-M   'P 1'
#
loop_
_entity.id
_entity.type
_entity.pdbx_description
1 polymer ?
#
loop_
_entity_poly.entity_id
_entity_poly.type
_entity_poly.pdbx_seq_one_letter_code
_entity_poly.pdbx_strand_id
1 'polypeptide(L)'
;MRIDRLLSIIVYLLNRDLVIARELAEKYGVTPRTIQRDIEAICLAGIPIMSVQGPHGGYGIMETYKMDRQLVTVDDLFYIITALSGIV
;
A
#
# COMPACT_ATOMS: atom_id res chain seq x y z
N MET A 1 0.84 -15.53 1.07
CA MET A 1 -0.32 -15.18 0.22
C MET A 1 -0.26 -13.73 -0.20
N ARG A 2 -0.90 -13.43 -1.32
CA ARG A 2 -0.93 -12.06 -1.84
C ARG A 2 -1.54 -11.07 -0.84
N ILE A 3 -2.59 -11.48 -0.12
CA ILE A 3 -3.28 -10.59 0.82
C ILE A 3 -2.34 -10.14 1.95
N ASP A 4 -1.48 -11.04 2.41
CA ASP A 4 -0.50 -10.71 3.45
C ASP A 4 0.47 -9.65 2.94
N ARG A 5 0.89 -9.78 1.68
CA ARG A 5 1.80 -8.81 1.07
C ARG A 5 1.13 -7.45 0.90
N LEU A 6 -0.12 -7.42 0.43
CA LEU A 6 -0.86 -6.17 0.26
C LEU A 6 -1.00 -5.43 1.58
N LEU A 7 -1.37 -6.13 2.62
CA LEU A 7 -1.52 -5.56 3.95
C LEU A 7 -0.19 -5.02 4.47
N SER A 8 0.87 -5.78 4.27
CA SER A 8 2.22 -5.41 4.70
C SER A 8 2.70 -4.15 3.97
N ILE A 9 2.41 -4.04 2.67
CA ILE A 9 2.74 -2.84 1.88
C ILE A 9 2.03 -1.62 2.45
N ILE A 10 0.74 -1.74 2.77
CA ILE A 10 -0.05 -0.64 3.33
C ILE A 10 0.59 -0.14 4.62
N VAL A 11 0.89 -1.05 5.54
CA VAL A 11 1.50 -0.69 6.82
C VAL A 11 2.87 -0.04 6.61
N TYR A 12 3.65 -0.57 5.70
CA TYR A 12 4.97 -0.03 5.39
C TYR A 12 4.86 1.42 4.88
N LEU A 13 3.94 1.67 3.94
CA LEU A 13 3.74 3.00 3.38
C LEU A 13 3.17 3.99 4.39
N LEU A 14 2.37 3.53 5.34
CA LEU A 14 1.84 4.39 6.41
C LEU A 14 2.95 4.96 7.28
N ASN A 15 4.08 4.28 7.37
CA ASN A 15 5.20 4.66 8.21
C ASN A 15 6.36 5.29 7.44
N ARG A 16 6.17 5.59 6.15
CA ARG A 16 7.20 6.16 5.29
C ARG A 16 6.63 7.29 4.47
N ASP A 17 7.51 8.14 3.92
CA ASP A 17 7.07 9.19 3.01
C ASP A 17 6.87 8.66 1.60
N LEU A 18 7.97 8.30 0.94
CA LEU A 18 7.93 7.72 -0.40
C LEU A 18 8.83 6.50 -0.45
N VAL A 19 8.35 5.47 -1.12
CA VAL A 19 9.09 4.20 -1.26
C VAL A 19 9.08 3.82 -2.74
N ILE A 20 10.25 3.55 -3.30
CA ILE A 20 10.33 3.13 -4.71
C ILE A 20 9.89 1.67 -4.86
N ALA A 21 9.37 1.36 -6.05
CA ALA A 21 8.87 0.02 -6.33
C ALA A 21 9.96 -1.05 -6.14
N ARG A 22 11.20 -0.73 -6.51
CA ARG A 22 12.32 -1.67 -6.37
C ARG A 22 12.55 -2.06 -4.91
N GLU A 23 12.45 -1.11 -4.00
CA GLU A 23 12.61 -1.39 -2.57
C GLU A 23 11.57 -2.40 -2.09
N LEU A 24 10.32 -2.19 -2.48
CA LEU A 24 9.23 -3.11 -2.13
C LEU A 24 9.42 -4.48 -2.79
N ALA A 25 9.86 -4.48 -4.05
CA ALA A 25 10.11 -5.71 -4.79
C ALA A 25 11.19 -6.56 -4.10
N GLU A 26 12.27 -5.93 -3.69
CA GLU A 26 13.36 -6.61 -2.99
C GLU A 26 12.91 -7.12 -1.63
N LYS A 27 12.15 -6.30 -0.89
CA LYS A 27 11.67 -6.66 0.43
C LYS A 27 10.78 -7.90 0.40
N TYR A 28 9.93 -8.02 -0.61
CA TYR A 28 8.96 -9.12 -0.68
C TYR A 28 9.33 -10.22 -1.67
N GLY A 29 10.50 -10.12 -2.31
CA GLY A 29 10.96 -11.14 -3.23
C GLY A 29 10.11 -11.28 -4.48
N VAL A 30 9.60 -10.17 -4.99
CA VAL A 30 8.77 -10.13 -6.21
C VAL A 30 9.34 -9.12 -7.19
N THR A 31 8.75 -9.05 -8.40
CA THR A 31 9.18 -8.09 -9.40
C THR A 31 8.56 -6.71 -9.14
N PRO A 32 9.19 -5.63 -9.64
CA PRO A 32 8.56 -4.31 -9.57
C PRO A 32 7.19 -4.25 -10.25
N ARG A 33 6.99 -5.04 -11.30
CA ARG A 33 5.70 -5.12 -11.96
C ARG A 33 4.63 -5.70 -11.05
N THR A 34 4.98 -6.70 -10.25
CA THR A 34 4.07 -7.26 -9.26
C THR A 34 3.72 -6.22 -8.20
N ILE A 35 4.71 -5.43 -7.76
CA ILE A 35 4.46 -4.34 -6.82
C ILE A 35 3.50 -3.31 -7.43
N GLN A 36 3.69 -2.95 -8.70
CA GLN A 36 2.80 -2.02 -9.38
C GLN A 36 1.36 -2.53 -9.38
N ARG A 37 1.16 -3.81 -9.66
CA ARG A 37 -0.16 -4.44 -9.62
C ARG A 37 -0.75 -4.43 -8.21
N ASP A 38 0.09 -4.69 -7.20
CA ASP A 38 -0.35 -4.64 -5.81
C ASP A 38 -0.80 -3.23 -5.42
N ILE A 39 -0.05 -2.21 -5.85
CA ILE A 39 -0.41 -0.81 -5.60
C ILE A 39 -1.76 -0.48 -6.25
N GLU A 40 -1.98 -0.93 -7.48
CA GLU A 40 -3.25 -0.74 -8.16
C GLU A 40 -4.40 -1.38 -7.40
N ALA A 41 -4.20 -2.60 -6.90
CA ALA A 41 -5.22 -3.30 -6.12
C ALA A 41 -5.55 -2.55 -4.84
N ILE A 42 -4.54 -2.00 -4.17
CA ILE A 42 -4.72 -1.22 -2.94
C ILE A 42 -5.51 0.06 -3.24
N CYS A 43 -5.18 0.74 -4.34
CA CYS A 43 -5.92 1.93 -4.76
C CYS A 43 -7.38 1.61 -5.05
N LEU A 44 -7.65 0.48 -5.72
CA LEU A 44 -9.02 0.06 -6.01
C LEU A 44 -9.80 -0.26 -4.73
N ALA A 45 -9.12 -0.64 -3.68
CA ALA A 45 -9.75 -0.89 -2.38
C ALA A 45 -10.08 0.39 -1.62
N GLY A 46 -9.69 1.55 -2.15
CA GLY A 46 -10.03 2.84 -1.57
C GLY A 46 -8.92 3.51 -0.77
N ILE A 47 -7.72 2.96 -0.77
CA ILE A 47 -6.58 3.57 -0.08
C ILE A 47 -5.82 4.43 -1.09
N PRO A 48 -5.78 5.76 -0.90
CA PRO A 48 -5.19 6.66 -1.89
C PRO A 48 -3.65 6.61 -1.84
N ILE A 49 -3.06 5.89 -2.77
CA ILE A 49 -1.61 5.86 -2.94
C ILE A 49 -1.26 6.75 -4.11
N MET A 50 -0.37 7.70 -3.86
CA MET A 50 0.15 8.57 -4.91
C MET A 50 1.46 8.01 -5.45
N SER A 51 1.72 8.29 -6.73
CA SER A 51 2.95 7.92 -7.41
C SER A 51 3.64 9.21 -7.82
N VAL A 52 4.88 9.41 -7.36
CA VAL A 52 5.68 10.58 -7.67
C VAL A 52 6.81 10.15 -8.59
N GLN A 53 6.93 10.79 -9.73
CA GLN A 53 7.98 10.50 -10.71
C GLN A 53 9.27 11.24 -10.35
N GLY A 54 10.39 10.76 -10.91
CA GLY A 54 11.66 11.42 -10.77
C GLY A 54 12.61 10.72 -9.79
N PRO A 55 13.84 11.28 -9.66
CA PRO A 55 14.90 10.62 -8.85
C PRO A 55 14.58 10.55 -7.36
N HIS A 56 13.69 11.42 -6.88
CA HIS A 56 13.25 11.40 -5.48
C HIS A 56 11.81 10.94 -5.35
N GLY A 57 11.32 10.24 -6.36
CA GLY A 57 9.94 9.77 -6.40
C GLY A 57 9.71 8.45 -5.67
N GLY A 58 8.52 7.90 -5.89
CA GLY A 58 8.12 6.62 -5.30
C GLY A 58 6.63 6.61 -5.03
N TYR A 59 6.21 5.62 -4.27
CA TYR A 59 4.82 5.48 -3.85
C TYR A 59 4.67 5.93 -2.41
N GLY A 60 3.55 6.57 -2.12
CA GLY A 60 3.25 6.99 -0.76
C GLY A 60 1.75 7.13 -0.56
N ILE A 61 1.30 7.01 0.68
CA ILE A 61 -0.10 7.24 1.01
C ILE A 61 -0.28 8.74 1.21
N MET A 62 -1.36 9.30 0.66
CA MET A 62 -1.61 10.73 0.73
C MET A 62 -1.63 11.21 2.19
N GLU A 63 -0.97 12.34 2.44
CA GLU A 63 -0.85 12.88 3.79
C GLU A 63 -2.21 13.16 4.46
N THR A 64 -3.17 13.66 3.71
CA THR A 64 -4.51 13.88 4.22
C THR A 64 -5.12 12.59 4.76
N TYR A 65 -4.94 11.51 4.04
CA TYR A 65 -5.44 10.21 4.48
C TYR A 65 -4.73 9.73 5.75
N LYS A 66 -3.41 9.92 5.83
CA LYS A 66 -2.63 9.56 7.02
C LYS A 66 -3.09 10.35 8.23
N MET A 67 -3.36 11.64 8.05
CA MET A 67 -3.80 12.50 9.14
C MET A 67 -5.17 12.09 9.66
N ASP A 68 -6.07 11.71 8.75
CA ASP A 68 -7.41 11.25 9.11
C ASP A 68 -7.39 9.87 9.75
N ARG A 69 -6.33 9.08 9.48
CA ARG A 69 -6.21 7.70 9.91
C ARG A 69 -4.94 7.47 10.73
N GLN A 70 -4.71 8.34 11.69
CA GLN A 70 -3.52 8.23 12.56
C GLN A 70 -3.45 6.90 13.28
N LEU A 71 -4.60 6.32 13.61
CA LEU A 71 -4.68 5.04 14.27
C LEU A 71 -5.48 4.09 13.39
N VAL A 72 -4.77 3.13 12.81
CA VAL A 72 -5.42 2.06 12.07
C VAL A 72 -5.92 1.05 13.09
N THR A 73 -7.23 0.93 13.25
CA THR A 73 -7.83 0.02 14.22
C THR A 73 -7.89 -1.40 13.64
N VAL A 74 -8.17 -2.37 14.52
CA VAL A 74 -8.37 -3.75 14.09
C VAL A 74 -9.53 -3.83 13.10
N ASP A 75 -10.59 -3.05 13.33
CA ASP A 75 -11.74 -3.01 12.43
C ASP A 75 -11.34 -2.46 11.06
N ASP A 76 -10.53 -1.42 11.02
CA ASP A 76 -10.01 -0.86 9.77
C ASP A 76 -9.23 -1.90 8.99
N LEU A 77 -8.35 -2.63 9.67
CA LEU A 77 -7.56 -3.70 9.04
C LEU A 77 -8.47 -4.81 8.51
N PHE A 78 -9.50 -5.14 9.26
CA PHE A 78 -10.47 -6.15 8.83
C PHE A 78 -11.18 -5.73 7.54
N TYR A 79 -11.60 -4.47 7.46
CA TYR A 79 -12.22 -3.94 6.25
C TYR A 79 -11.28 -3.99 5.05
N ILE A 80 -10.04 -3.60 5.26
CA ILE A 80 -9.03 -3.63 4.19
C ILE A 80 -8.81 -5.05 3.69
N ILE A 81 -8.65 -5.99 4.59
CA ILE A 81 -8.45 -7.40 4.25
C ILE A 81 -9.64 -7.92 3.46
N THR A 82 -10.84 -7.62 3.93
CA THR A 82 -12.08 -8.07 3.28
C THR A 82 -12.19 -7.52 1.86
N ALA A 83 -11.93 -6.23 1.68
CA ALA A 83 -11.99 -5.58 0.38
C ALA A 83 -10.97 -6.18 -0.59
N LEU A 84 -9.73 -6.38 -0.11
CA LEU A 84 -8.65 -6.88 -0.95
C LEU A 84 -8.81 -8.36 -1.30
N SER A 85 -9.49 -9.11 -0.44
CA SER A 85 -9.73 -10.53 -0.70
C SER A 85 -10.94 -10.76 -1.62
N GLY A 86 -11.75 -9.74 -1.84
CA GLY A 86 -12.95 -9.86 -2.66
C GLY A 86 -14.12 -10.51 -1.94
N ILE A 87 -14.04 -10.66 -0.63
CA ILE A 87 -15.12 -11.18 0.19
C ILE A 87 -15.96 -10.01 0.69
N VAL A 88 -17.03 -9.74 0.02
CA VAL A 88 -17.90 -8.61 0.37
C VAL A 88 -19.32 -9.09 0.50
#